data_35ec3b29b54cb49b473cabec14f5c558
#
_entry.id   35ec3b29b54cb49b473cabec14f5c558
#
_cell.length_a   1.000
_cell.length_b   1.000
_cell.length_c   1.000
_cell.angle_alpha   90.00
_cell.angle_beta   90.00
_cell.angle_gamma   90.00
#
_symmetry.space_group_name_H-M   'P 1'
#
loop_
_entity.id
_entity.type
_entity.pdbx_description
1 polymer ?
#
loop_
_entity_poly.entity_id
_entity_poly.type
_entity_poly.pdbx_seq_one_letter_code
_entity_poly.pdbx_strand_id
1 'polypeptide(L)'
;MLDRRTFLLSMLAASTARAADSLWIDAHTQVFTRGLKPAVDARYAPNDDASWQSLLALAEKNGVGRAVILQPSFLGYDNSYLFSVLKAEPGRFRGVPWISPSVETTADEWDEMARIGVKGLRFPIFGLPTPSWSFYRDMLAEARKRDWPLHLYVESKRLPDMLPMLLDGGHKVVIPHFGMFDRKLGPLRDAGLELLLQKASTGQIWVVLSGAYRVGLERARPAAPLLLASFGPDRLMWGSDWPHTDTDLDRVTTYPKTLQLLEELVPDAATRQKILVDTPGKLYGF
;
A
#
# COMPACT_ATOMS: atom_id res chain seq x y z
N MET A 1 7.61 21.39 -43.52
CA MET A 1 8.14 21.86 -42.22
C MET A 1 7.02 21.80 -41.19
N LEU A 2 7.06 20.86 -40.28
CA LEU A 2 6.09 20.78 -39.18
C LEU A 2 6.38 21.94 -38.21
N ASP A 3 5.34 22.73 -37.92
CA ASP A 3 5.42 23.88 -37.04
C ASP A 3 5.81 23.44 -35.62
N ARG A 4 6.66 24.22 -34.95
CA ARG A 4 7.12 23.98 -33.57
C ARG A 4 5.98 23.75 -32.60
N ARG A 5 4.80 24.35 -32.80
CA ARG A 5 3.60 24.15 -31.99
C ARG A 5 3.00 22.76 -32.17
N THR A 6 2.96 22.24 -33.39
CA THR A 6 2.46 20.89 -33.70
C THR A 6 3.40 19.81 -33.14
N PHE A 7 4.72 20.07 -33.13
CA PHE A 7 5.71 19.16 -32.57
C PHE A 7 5.63 19.11 -31.02
N LEU A 8 5.42 20.26 -30.36
CA LEU A 8 5.25 20.32 -28.91
C LEU A 8 3.92 19.69 -28.45
N LEU A 9 2.83 19.89 -29.20
CA LEU A 9 1.54 19.27 -28.91
C LEU A 9 1.59 17.75 -29.14
N SER A 10 2.30 17.27 -30.14
CA SER A 10 2.49 15.82 -30.37
C SER A 10 3.37 15.17 -29.30
N MET A 11 4.39 15.87 -28.77
CA MET A 11 5.18 15.38 -27.63
C MET A 11 4.41 15.36 -26.33
N LEU A 12 3.54 16.36 -26.05
CA LEU A 12 2.67 16.38 -24.88
C LEU A 12 1.61 15.27 -24.96
N ALA A 13 0.97 15.09 -26.11
CA ALA A 13 -0.01 14.03 -26.32
C ALA A 13 0.61 12.63 -26.26
N ALA A 14 1.83 12.45 -26.77
CA ALA A 14 2.57 11.19 -26.69
C ALA A 14 3.02 10.88 -25.25
N SER A 15 3.33 11.91 -24.45
CA SER A 15 3.70 11.76 -23.04
C SER A 15 2.51 11.39 -22.16
N THR A 16 1.35 11.97 -22.41
CA THR A 16 0.11 11.66 -21.65
C THR A 16 -0.47 10.30 -22.02
N ALA A 17 -0.48 9.92 -23.29
CA ALA A 17 -0.88 8.58 -23.72
C ALA A 17 0.04 7.49 -23.13
N ARG A 18 1.35 7.73 -23.08
CA ARG A 18 2.32 6.78 -22.52
C ARG A 18 2.18 6.59 -21.03
N ALA A 19 1.72 7.60 -20.29
CA ALA A 19 1.48 7.49 -18.84
C ALA A 19 0.19 6.72 -18.52
N ALA A 20 -0.86 6.92 -19.30
CA ALA A 20 -2.12 6.18 -19.14
C ALA A 20 -1.97 4.68 -19.41
N ASP A 21 -1.05 4.30 -20.32
CA ASP A 21 -0.74 2.91 -20.65
C ASP A 21 0.37 2.31 -19.77
N SER A 22 0.91 3.08 -18.84
CA SER A 22 1.96 2.59 -17.95
C SER A 22 1.46 1.44 -17.08
N LEU A 23 2.26 0.39 -17.00
CA LEU A 23 1.99 -0.76 -16.15
C LEU A 23 2.49 -0.58 -14.72
N TRP A 24 3.19 0.52 -14.40
CA TRP A 24 3.67 0.78 -13.05
C TRP A 24 2.50 0.92 -12.08
N ILE A 25 2.64 0.29 -10.92
CA ILE A 25 1.62 0.16 -9.90
C ILE A 25 2.12 0.79 -8.60
N ASP A 26 1.39 1.77 -8.09
CA ASP A 26 1.54 2.27 -6.73
C ASP A 26 0.82 1.30 -5.77
N ALA A 27 1.57 0.45 -5.07
CA ALA A 27 1.00 -0.60 -4.24
C ALA A 27 0.54 -0.12 -2.85
N HIS A 28 0.69 1.17 -2.53
CA HIS A 28 0.27 1.71 -1.23
C HIS A 28 -0.03 3.20 -1.29
N THR A 29 -1.30 3.54 -1.42
CA THR A 29 -1.79 4.92 -1.43
C THR A 29 -3.17 5.01 -0.78
N GLN A 30 -3.62 6.20 -0.47
CA GLN A 30 -4.92 6.48 0.12
C GLN A 30 -5.59 7.64 -0.62
N VAL A 31 -6.92 7.62 -0.69
CA VAL A 31 -7.71 8.71 -1.24
C VAL A 31 -8.85 9.08 -0.30
N PHE A 32 -9.18 10.36 -0.26
CA PHE A 32 -10.31 10.91 0.48
C PHE A 32 -10.64 12.30 -0.05
N THR A 33 -11.81 12.80 0.30
CA THR A 33 -12.23 14.16 -0.03
C THR A 33 -12.54 14.94 1.24
N ARG A 34 -12.43 16.26 1.14
CA ARG A 34 -12.90 17.14 2.20
C ARG A 34 -14.39 16.92 2.45
N GLY A 35 -14.78 16.82 3.70
CA GLY A 35 -16.18 16.61 4.09
C GLY A 35 -16.54 15.17 4.39
N LEU A 36 -15.67 14.18 4.13
CA LEU A 36 -15.84 12.84 4.67
C LEU A 36 -15.75 12.91 6.21
N LYS A 37 -16.71 12.27 6.87
CA LYS A 37 -16.80 12.30 8.33
C LYS A 37 -15.78 11.32 8.94
N PRO A 38 -14.83 11.81 9.76
CA PRO A 38 -13.93 10.91 10.47
C PRO A 38 -14.68 10.00 11.42
N ALA A 39 -14.13 8.81 11.69
CA ALA A 39 -14.61 7.94 12.75
C ALA A 39 -14.50 8.65 14.13
N VAL A 40 -15.35 8.26 15.08
CA VAL A 40 -15.43 8.92 16.39
C VAL A 40 -14.11 8.87 17.15
N ASP A 41 -13.36 7.79 16.98
CA ASP A 41 -12.07 7.51 17.62
C ASP A 41 -10.86 7.73 16.69
N ALA A 42 -11.07 8.50 15.61
CA ALA A 42 -10.01 8.79 14.67
C ALA A 42 -8.84 9.53 15.34
N ARG A 43 -7.62 8.97 15.21
CA ARG A 43 -6.40 9.55 15.79
C ARG A 43 -5.99 10.87 15.13
N TYR A 44 -6.44 11.12 13.91
CA TYR A 44 -6.21 12.33 13.14
C TYR A 44 -7.36 12.51 12.15
N ALA A 45 -7.54 13.73 11.68
CA ALA A 45 -8.49 14.07 10.64
C ALA A 45 -7.84 15.07 9.68
N PRO A 46 -7.47 14.67 8.46
CA PRO A 46 -6.89 15.59 7.50
C PRO A 46 -7.90 16.69 7.10
N ASN A 47 -7.42 17.92 6.98
CA ASN A 47 -8.20 19.03 6.44
C ASN A 47 -8.02 19.20 4.92
N ASP A 48 -7.12 18.45 4.33
CA ASP A 48 -6.78 18.51 2.93
C ASP A 48 -7.74 17.67 2.09
N ASP A 49 -7.74 17.93 0.79
CA ASP A 49 -8.42 17.12 -0.22
C ASP A 49 -7.39 16.26 -0.93
N ALA A 50 -7.62 14.94 -0.95
CA ALA A 50 -6.77 13.95 -1.60
C ALA A 50 -7.62 13.03 -2.48
N SER A 51 -8.31 13.62 -3.46
CA SER A 51 -9.22 12.90 -4.33
C SER A 51 -8.50 11.90 -5.23
N TRP A 52 -9.22 10.87 -5.68
CA TRP A 52 -8.68 9.88 -6.61
C TRP A 52 -8.28 10.51 -7.96
N GLN A 53 -8.97 11.58 -8.41
CA GLN A 53 -8.61 12.32 -9.62
C GLN A 53 -7.24 13.01 -9.45
N SER A 54 -7.01 13.61 -8.28
CA SER A 54 -5.72 14.23 -7.94
C SER A 54 -4.59 13.20 -7.88
N LEU A 55 -4.86 12.03 -7.28
CA LEU A 55 -3.93 10.90 -7.29
C LEU A 55 -3.60 10.47 -8.71
N LEU A 56 -4.63 10.24 -9.54
CA LEU A 56 -4.45 9.75 -10.90
C LEU A 56 -3.63 10.70 -11.74
N ALA A 57 -3.96 12.00 -11.72
CA ALA A 57 -3.20 13.03 -12.44
C ALA A 57 -1.74 13.10 -11.99
N LEU A 58 -1.49 12.97 -10.68
CA LEU A 58 -0.14 12.96 -10.12
C LEU A 58 0.63 11.69 -10.49
N ALA A 59 0.00 10.52 -10.42
CA ALA A 59 0.58 9.23 -10.77
C ALA A 59 0.96 9.19 -12.26
N GLU A 60 0.04 9.57 -13.15
CA GLU A 60 0.28 9.63 -14.60
C GLU A 60 1.44 10.54 -14.98
N LYS A 61 1.52 11.72 -14.34
CA LYS A 61 2.65 12.65 -14.52
C LYS A 61 4.01 12.01 -14.18
N ASN A 62 4.00 10.99 -13.32
CA ASN A 62 5.20 10.27 -12.88
C ASN A 62 5.32 8.87 -13.51
N GLY A 63 4.56 8.56 -14.56
CA GLY A 63 4.65 7.29 -15.27
C GLY A 63 3.98 6.11 -14.57
N VAL A 64 3.13 6.36 -13.57
CA VAL A 64 2.39 5.33 -12.82
C VAL A 64 0.94 5.29 -13.33
N GLY A 65 0.52 4.12 -13.80
CA GLY A 65 -0.79 3.95 -14.44
C GLY A 65 -1.87 3.34 -13.55
N ARG A 66 -1.50 2.69 -12.45
CA ARG A 66 -2.39 1.90 -11.59
C ARG A 66 -2.07 2.09 -10.12
N ALA A 67 -3.04 1.86 -9.25
CA ALA A 67 -2.79 1.96 -7.81
C ALA A 67 -3.63 0.98 -6.97
N VAL A 68 -3.08 0.59 -5.82
CA VAL A 68 -3.78 -0.09 -4.74
C VAL A 68 -4.15 0.94 -3.69
N ILE A 69 -5.45 1.15 -3.50
CA ILE A 69 -5.99 2.15 -2.58
C ILE A 69 -6.36 1.45 -1.27
N LEU A 70 -5.75 1.91 -0.19
CA LEU A 70 -6.03 1.42 1.14
C LEU A 70 -7.01 2.35 1.86
N GLN A 71 -7.98 1.77 2.57
CA GLN A 71 -8.90 2.55 3.40
C GLN A 71 -8.13 3.42 4.40
N PRO A 72 -8.32 4.75 4.41
CA PRO A 72 -7.71 5.62 5.41
C PRO A 72 -8.18 5.27 6.83
N SER A 73 -7.25 5.19 7.79
CA SER A 73 -7.61 4.78 9.16
C SER A 73 -8.54 5.76 9.87
N PHE A 74 -8.48 7.04 9.53
CA PHE A 74 -9.35 8.06 10.11
C PHE A 74 -10.82 7.93 9.69
N LEU A 75 -11.12 7.23 8.58
CA LEU A 75 -12.49 6.94 8.16
C LEU A 75 -13.04 5.67 8.82
N GLY A 76 -12.24 4.96 9.60
CA GLY A 76 -12.67 3.72 10.24
C GLY A 76 -13.16 2.70 9.23
N TYR A 77 -14.33 2.13 9.53
CA TYR A 77 -14.97 1.09 8.72
C TYR A 77 -15.89 1.63 7.62
N ASP A 78 -15.99 2.95 7.43
CA ASP A 78 -16.76 3.53 6.33
C ASP A 78 -15.95 3.49 5.02
N ASN A 79 -16.12 2.42 4.27
CA ASN A 79 -15.46 2.18 2.98
C ASN A 79 -16.23 2.76 1.77
N SER A 80 -17.29 3.52 2.00
CA SER A 80 -18.19 3.99 0.94
C SER A 80 -17.45 4.76 -0.17
N TYR A 81 -16.55 5.67 0.21
CA TYR A 81 -15.75 6.43 -0.74
C TYR A 81 -14.77 5.52 -1.51
N LEU A 82 -14.06 4.62 -0.83
CA LEU A 82 -13.19 3.64 -1.48
C LEU A 82 -13.96 2.83 -2.53
N PHE A 83 -15.12 2.29 -2.17
CA PHE A 83 -15.93 1.50 -3.10
C PHE A 83 -16.46 2.31 -4.28
N SER A 84 -16.78 3.58 -4.07
CA SER A 84 -17.19 4.48 -5.18
C SER A 84 -16.05 4.70 -6.17
N VAL A 85 -14.81 4.84 -5.69
CA VAL A 85 -13.61 5.00 -6.52
C VAL A 85 -13.32 3.73 -7.34
N LEU A 86 -13.42 2.56 -6.73
CA LEU A 86 -13.23 1.28 -7.44
C LEU A 86 -14.25 1.08 -8.56
N LYS A 87 -15.50 1.49 -8.34
CA LYS A 87 -16.56 1.44 -9.37
C LYS A 87 -16.32 2.45 -10.49
N ALA A 88 -15.76 3.61 -10.19
CA ALA A 88 -15.47 4.65 -11.17
C ALA A 88 -14.32 4.27 -12.12
N GLU A 89 -13.27 3.61 -11.62
CA GLU A 89 -12.06 3.30 -12.37
C GLU A 89 -11.60 1.84 -12.19
N PRO A 90 -12.40 0.85 -12.61
CA PRO A 90 -12.17 -0.57 -12.31
C PRO A 90 -10.88 -1.13 -12.95
N GLY A 91 -10.40 -0.51 -14.03
CA GLY A 91 -9.14 -0.90 -14.71
C GLY A 91 -7.88 -0.34 -14.05
N ARG A 92 -8.03 0.72 -13.25
CA ARG A 92 -6.92 1.51 -12.72
C ARG A 92 -6.65 1.24 -11.24
N PHE A 93 -7.67 0.84 -10.49
CA PHE A 93 -7.59 0.72 -9.03
C PHE A 93 -7.94 -0.67 -8.52
N ARG A 94 -7.28 -1.04 -7.42
CA ARG A 94 -7.67 -2.14 -6.54
C ARG A 94 -7.82 -1.60 -5.13
N GLY A 95 -8.71 -2.19 -4.34
CA GLY A 95 -9.05 -1.70 -3.02
C GLY A 95 -8.66 -2.65 -1.90
N VAL A 96 -8.28 -2.08 -0.77
CA VAL A 96 -8.00 -2.80 0.47
C VAL A 96 -8.77 -2.13 1.61
N PRO A 97 -10.05 -2.52 1.81
CA PRO A 97 -10.93 -1.97 2.85
C PRO A 97 -10.52 -2.42 4.25
N TRP A 98 -10.97 -1.67 5.25
CA TRP A 98 -10.99 -2.06 6.65
C TRP A 98 -12.42 -2.41 7.06
N ILE A 99 -12.69 -3.69 7.27
CA ILE A 99 -14.03 -4.21 7.56
C ILE A 99 -14.22 -4.36 9.06
N SER A 100 -15.39 -3.98 9.58
CA SER A 100 -15.74 -4.12 11.00
C SER A 100 -15.97 -5.59 11.37
N PRO A 101 -15.35 -6.10 12.44
CA PRO A 101 -15.65 -7.43 12.93
C PRO A 101 -16.97 -7.51 13.71
N SER A 102 -17.56 -6.34 14.05
CA SER A 102 -18.80 -6.24 14.85
C SER A 102 -20.07 -6.27 13.99
N VAL A 103 -19.91 -6.24 12.67
CA VAL A 103 -21.03 -6.27 11.71
C VAL A 103 -20.82 -7.47 10.81
N GLU A 104 -21.84 -8.32 10.71
CA GLU A 104 -21.81 -9.44 9.78
C GLU A 104 -21.76 -8.93 8.35
N THR A 105 -20.82 -9.44 7.58
CA THR A 105 -20.72 -9.19 6.14
C THR A 105 -21.26 -10.43 5.42
N THR A 106 -22.30 -10.25 4.65
CA THR A 106 -22.98 -11.33 3.93
C THR A 106 -22.14 -11.87 2.77
N ALA A 107 -22.46 -13.07 2.29
CA ALA A 107 -21.78 -13.66 1.13
C ALA A 107 -21.89 -12.76 -0.12
N ASP A 108 -23.04 -12.16 -0.35
CA ASP A 108 -23.30 -11.25 -1.49
C ASP A 108 -22.44 -9.98 -1.38
N GLU A 109 -22.25 -9.43 -0.20
CA GLU A 109 -21.36 -8.28 0.02
C GLU A 109 -19.89 -8.62 -0.22
N TRP A 110 -19.42 -9.81 0.20
CA TRP A 110 -18.09 -10.28 -0.13
C TRP A 110 -17.88 -10.45 -1.63
N ASP A 111 -18.86 -10.98 -2.33
CA ASP A 111 -18.79 -11.17 -3.78
C ASP A 111 -18.88 -9.83 -4.53
N GLU A 112 -19.69 -8.89 -4.06
CA GLU A 112 -19.72 -7.53 -4.61
C GLU A 112 -18.38 -6.82 -4.40
N MET A 113 -17.78 -6.90 -3.23
CA MET A 113 -16.44 -6.34 -2.98
C MET A 113 -15.41 -6.93 -3.96
N ALA A 114 -15.42 -8.24 -4.17
CA ALA A 114 -14.53 -8.89 -5.13
C ALA A 114 -14.75 -8.37 -6.57
N ARG A 115 -16.02 -8.21 -6.96
CA ARG A 115 -16.45 -7.76 -8.30
C ARG A 115 -16.03 -6.33 -8.59
N ILE A 116 -16.10 -5.43 -7.61
CA ILE A 116 -15.69 -4.02 -7.78
C ILE A 116 -14.18 -3.81 -7.68
N GLY A 117 -13.38 -4.84 -7.40
CA GLY A 117 -11.92 -4.75 -7.40
C GLY A 117 -11.26 -4.70 -6.02
N VAL A 118 -11.95 -5.13 -4.95
CA VAL A 118 -11.28 -5.39 -3.66
C VAL A 118 -10.35 -6.59 -3.82
N LYS A 119 -9.11 -6.45 -3.35
CA LYS A 119 -8.02 -7.44 -3.47
C LYS A 119 -7.18 -7.58 -2.20
N GLY A 120 -7.78 -7.38 -1.03
CA GLY A 120 -7.13 -7.53 0.26
C GLY A 120 -7.97 -6.96 1.39
N LEU A 121 -7.56 -7.19 2.64
CA LEU A 121 -8.15 -6.58 3.83
C LEU A 121 -7.09 -5.81 4.60
N ARG A 122 -7.47 -4.65 5.15
CA ARG A 122 -6.58 -3.79 5.93
C ARG A 122 -6.81 -3.94 7.42
N PHE A 123 -5.71 -3.96 8.17
CA PHE A 123 -5.67 -3.91 9.64
C PHE A 123 -4.76 -2.76 10.07
N PRO A 124 -5.28 -1.51 10.13
CA PRO A 124 -4.50 -0.32 10.47
C PRO A 124 -4.42 -0.14 12.00
N ILE A 125 -3.78 -1.07 12.68
CA ILE A 125 -3.76 -1.20 14.14
C ILE A 125 -2.53 -0.57 14.81
N PHE A 126 -1.80 0.28 14.08
CA PHE A 126 -0.70 1.07 14.64
C PHE A 126 -1.22 1.97 15.77
N GLY A 127 -0.60 1.88 16.95
CA GLY A 127 -1.02 2.63 18.13
C GLY A 127 -2.35 2.19 18.76
N LEU A 128 -2.99 1.12 18.24
CA LEU A 128 -4.20 0.53 18.81
C LEU A 128 -3.87 -0.79 19.52
N PRO A 129 -4.71 -1.26 20.46
CA PRO A 129 -4.55 -2.58 21.08
C PRO A 129 -4.48 -3.70 20.02
N THR A 130 -3.76 -4.78 20.35
CA THR A 130 -3.78 -5.99 19.50
C THR A 130 -5.19 -6.58 19.53
N PRO A 131 -5.82 -6.78 18.35
CA PRO A 131 -7.17 -7.33 18.33
C PRO A 131 -7.16 -8.78 18.77
N SER A 132 -8.24 -9.24 19.36
CA SER A 132 -8.49 -10.67 19.46
C SER A 132 -8.85 -11.21 18.09
N TRP A 133 -7.96 -12.01 17.50
CA TRP A 133 -8.15 -12.56 16.16
C TRP A 133 -9.37 -13.48 16.03
N SER A 134 -9.90 -13.95 17.16
CA SER A 134 -11.15 -14.71 17.14
C SER A 134 -12.36 -13.90 16.62
N PHE A 135 -12.35 -12.58 16.80
CA PHE A 135 -13.38 -11.70 16.23
C PHE A 135 -13.26 -11.55 14.70
N TYR A 136 -12.10 -11.84 14.13
CA TYR A 136 -11.86 -11.71 12.70
C TYR A 136 -11.90 -13.06 11.96
N ARG A 137 -12.30 -14.15 12.64
CA ARG A 137 -12.25 -15.51 12.08
C ARG A 137 -12.89 -15.62 10.70
N ASP A 138 -14.10 -15.10 10.57
CA ASP A 138 -14.87 -15.23 9.33
C ASP A 138 -14.28 -14.37 8.21
N MET A 139 -13.78 -13.17 8.54
CA MET A 139 -13.04 -12.33 7.58
C MET A 139 -11.75 -12.97 7.12
N LEU A 140 -11.00 -13.60 8.04
CA LEU A 140 -9.78 -14.33 7.72
C LEU A 140 -10.09 -15.51 6.79
N ALA A 141 -11.17 -16.25 7.06
CA ALA A 141 -11.64 -17.33 6.19
C ALA A 141 -12.01 -16.83 4.79
N GLU A 142 -12.76 -15.72 4.69
CA GLU A 142 -13.13 -15.13 3.41
C GLU A 142 -11.93 -14.55 2.65
N ALA A 143 -10.98 -13.92 3.35
CA ALA A 143 -9.73 -13.46 2.74
C ALA A 143 -8.94 -14.64 2.14
N ARG A 144 -8.83 -15.74 2.88
CA ARG A 144 -8.13 -16.94 2.40
C ARG A 144 -8.83 -17.59 1.21
N LYS A 145 -10.16 -17.72 1.25
CA LYS A 145 -10.99 -18.24 0.15
C LYS A 145 -10.80 -17.47 -1.15
N ARG A 146 -10.62 -16.14 -1.05
CA ARG A 146 -10.45 -15.23 -2.18
C ARG A 146 -8.98 -14.96 -2.53
N ASP A 147 -8.06 -15.61 -1.83
CA ASP A 147 -6.60 -15.40 -1.97
C ASP A 147 -6.18 -13.92 -1.73
N TRP A 148 -6.92 -13.21 -0.87
CA TRP A 148 -6.67 -11.81 -0.54
C TRP A 148 -5.60 -11.66 0.54
N PRO A 149 -4.55 -10.85 0.33
CA PRO A 149 -3.58 -10.54 1.35
C PRO A 149 -4.16 -9.69 2.49
N LEU A 150 -3.58 -9.86 3.67
CA LEU A 150 -3.86 -9.07 4.86
C LEU A 150 -2.81 -7.97 4.98
N HIS A 151 -3.22 -6.71 4.91
CA HIS A 151 -2.34 -5.57 5.06
C HIS A 151 -2.25 -5.17 6.53
N LEU A 152 -1.10 -5.42 7.16
CA LEU A 152 -0.86 -5.09 8.57
C LEU A 152 -0.08 -3.78 8.68
N TYR A 153 -0.74 -2.72 9.11
CA TYR A 153 -0.09 -1.48 9.52
C TYR A 153 0.02 -1.47 11.03
N VAL A 154 1.18 -1.87 11.53
CA VAL A 154 1.47 -2.13 12.94
C VAL A 154 2.95 -1.89 13.23
N GLU A 155 3.30 -1.57 14.46
CA GLU A 155 4.69 -1.48 14.91
C GLU A 155 5.38 -2.85 14.80
N SER A 156 6.60 -2.86 14.29
CA SER A 156 7.41 -4.10 14.12
C SER A 156 7.49 -4.94 15.38
N LYS A 157 7.67 -4.30 16.54
CA LYS A 157 7.77 -4.98 17.85
C LYS A 157 6.58 -5.86 18.20
N ARG A 158 5.43 -5.68 17.52
CA ARG A 158 4.20 -6.46 17.71
C ARG A 158 4.06 -7.63 16.73
N LEU A 159 4.90 -7.70 15.72
CA LEU A 159 4.88 -8.79 14.74
C LEU A 159 5.05 -10.18 15.37
N PRO A 160 5.89 -10.39 16.41
CA PRO A 160 5.99 -11.69 17.08
C PRO A 160 4.66 -12.24 17.62
N ASP A 161 3.76 -11.38 18.07
CA ASP A 161 2.47 -11.77 18.64
C ASP A 161 1.40 -12.10 17.58
N MET A 162 1.63 -11.72 16.33
CA MET A 162 0.59 -11.74 15.29
C MET A 162 0.99 -12.57 14.07
N LEU A 163 2.21 -12.37 13.59
CA LEU A 163 2.66 -12.91 12.33
C LEU A 163 2.66 -14.46 12.29
N PRO A 164 3.16 -15.18 13.33
CA PRO A 164 3.16 -16.64 13.31
C PRO A 164 1.77 -17.23 13.11
N MET A 165 0.78 -16.76 13.86
CA MET A 165 -0.60 -17.25 13.77
C MET A 165 -1.20 -17.04 12.37
N LEU A 166 -0.94 -15.89 11.73
CA LEU A 166 -1.43 -15.60 10.39
C LEU A 166 -0.76 -16.48 9.33
N LEU A 167 0.55 -16.70 9.47
CA LEU A 167 1.30 -17.56 8.55
C LEU A 167 0.89 -19.04 8.70
N ASP A 168 0.74 -19.53 9.93
CA ASP A 168 0.28 -20.89 10.22
C ASP A 168 -1.16 -21.10 9.70
N GLY A 169 -1.98 -20.04 9.70
CA GLY A 169 -3.30 -20.02 9.07
C GLY A 169 -3.27 -20.00 7.54
N GLY A 170 -2.10 -19.95 6.90
CA GLY A 170 -1.95 -19.93 5.44
C GLY A 170 -2.27 -18.60 4.80
N HIS A 171 -2.23 -17.50 5.55
CA HIS A 171 -2.54 -16.16 5.04
C HIS A 171 -1.35 -15.53 4.33
N LYS A 172 -1.64 -14.82 3.23
CA LYS A 172 -0.73 -13.85 2.63
C LYS A 172 -0.74 -12.57 3.47
N VAL A 173 0.44 -12.03 3.79
CA VAL A 173 0.57 -10.84 4.64
C VAL A 173 1.38 -9.77 3.90
N VAL A 174 0.88 -8.54 3.90
CA VAL A 174 1.58 -7.38 3.36
C VAL A 174 1.94 -6.44 4.52
N ILE A 175 3.23 -6.17 4.69
CA ILE A 175 3.74 -5.23 5.68
C ILE A 175 4.24 -3.96 4.97
N PRO A 176 3.65 -2.78 5.23
CA PRO A 176 4.07 -1.54 4.61
C PRO A 176 5.32 -0.93 5.26
N HIS A 177 5.81 0.14 4.64
CA HIS A 177 6.78 1.07 5.21
C HIS A 177 8.07 0.40 5.71
N PHE A 178 8.73 -0.37 4.84
CA PHE A 178 9.99 -1.07 5.18
C PHE A 178 9.87 -2.01 6.39
N GLY A 179 8.67 -2.51 6.71
CA GLY A 179 8.46 -3.39 7.86
C GLY A 179 8.13 -2.65 9.17
N MET A 180 7.92 -1.33 9.13
CA MET A 180 7.56 -0.48 10.29
C MET A 180 8.49 -0.65 11.51
N PHE A 181 9.79 -0.85 11.27
CA PHE A 181 10.77 -0.94 12.36
C PHE A 181 10.87 0.37 13.15
N ASP A 182 11.28 0.28 14.41
CA ASP A 182 11.45 1.44 15.27
C ASP A 182 12.58 2.34 14.73
N ARG A 183 12.23 3.57 14.36
CA ARG A 183 13.18 4.57 13.84
C ARG A 183 14.33 4.89 14.80
N LYS A 184 14.14 4.71 16.13
CA LYS A 184 15.19 4.94 17.13
C LYS A 184 16.20 3.80 17.15
N LEU A 185 15.73 2.56 17.03
CA LEU A 185 16.58 1.38 17.00
C LEU A 185 17.27 1.21 15.64
N GLY A 186 16.56 1.50 14.57
CA GLY A 186 16.99 1.24 13.19
C GLY A 186 16.93 -0.24 12.81
N PRO A 187 17.13 -0.56 11.51
CA PRO A 187 16.83 -1.88 10.97
C PRO A 187 17.70 -3.03 11.52
N LEU A 188 18.91 -2.74 11.99
CA LEU A 188 19.84 -3.77 12.49
C LEU A 188 19.61 -4.16 13.95
N ARG A 189 18.77 -3.42 14.69
CA ARG A 189 18.52 -3.65 16.12
C ARG A 189 17.05 -3.83 16.45
N ASP A 190 16.19 -3.86 15.44
CA ASP A 190 14.75 -4.04 15.61
C ASP A 190 14.40 -5.52 15.50
N ALA A 191 14.03 -6.12 16.63
CA ALA A 191 13.70 -7.55 16.70
C ALA A 191 12.46 -7.93 15.88
N GLY A 192 11.54 -7.01 15.67
CA GLY A 192 10.38 -7.26 14.81
C GLY A 192 10.74 -7.33 13.34
N LEU A 193 11.64 -6.44 12.89
CA LEU A 193 12.19 -6.53 11.53
C LEU A 193 13.06 -7.80 11.37
N GLU A 194 13.88 -8.15 12.36
CA GLU A 194 14.66 -9.39 12.34
C GLU A 194 13.73 -10.61 12.13
N LEU A 195 12.66 -10.72 12.92
CA LEU A 195 11.66 -11.78 12.73
C LEU A 195 11.07 -11.75 11.31
N LEU A 196 10.73 -10.57 10.80
CA LEU A 196 10.17 -10.41 9.47
C LEU A 196 11.12 -10.96 8.40
N LEU A 197 12.42 -10.64 8.49
CA LEU A 197 13.46 -11.15 7.60
C LEU A 197 13.60 -12.68 7.70
N GLN A 198 13.59 -13.24 8.91
CA GLN A 198 13.65 -14.71 9.13
C GLN A 198 12.44 -15.44 8.52
N LYS A 199 11.24 -14.82 8.57
CA LYS A 199 10.01 -15.40 8.02
C LYS A 199 9.84 -15.20 6.51
N ALA A 200 10.75 -14.51 5.84
CA ALA A 200 10.70 -14.30 4.38
C ALA A 200 10.65 -15.62 3.58
N SER A 201 11.35 -16.67 4.07
CA SER A 201 11.40 -18.00 3.44
C SER A 201 10.06 -18.72 3.38
N THR A 202 9.05 -18.30 4.17
CA THR A 202 7.69 -18.87 4.08
C THR A 202 7.01 -18.59 2.73
N GLY A 203 7.46 -17.55 2.01
CA GLY A 203 6.85 -17.12 0.75
C GLY A 203 5.47 -16.47 0.87
N GLN A 204 4.98 -16.25 2.10
CA GLN A 204 3.64 -15.72 2.39
C GLN A 204 3.65 -14.22 2.72
N ILE A 205 4.83 -13.57 2.77
CA ILE A 205 4.97 -12.19 3.18
C ILE A 205 5.45 -11.32 2.01
N TRP A 206 4.84 -10.16 1.87
CA TRP A 206 5.28 -9.07 1.00
C TRP A 206 5.59 -7.83 1.81
N VAL A 207 6.62 -7.09 1.42
CA VAL A 207 6.95 -5.81 2.06
C VAL A 207 6.82 -4.68 1.04
N VAL A 208 6.18 -3.59 1.46
CA VAL A 208 6.09 -2.39 0.62
C VAL A 208 7.17 -1.40 1.01
N LEU A 209 8.02 -1.04 0.05
CA LEU A 209 9.01 0.03 0.16
C LEU A 209 8.27 1.38 -0.02
N SER A 210 7.61 1.82 1.04
CA SER A 210 6.79 3.04 1.09
C SER A 210 7.07 3.81 2.38
N GLY A 211 6.65 5.07 2.47
CA GLY A 211 6.68 5.81 3.73
C GLY A 211 8.03 5.82 4.43
N ALA A 212 9.14 5.99 3.71
CA ALA A 212 10.50 5.99 4.28
C ALA A 212 10.65 7.02 5.41
N TYR A 213 9.90 8.12 5.35
CA TYR A 213 9.87 9.15 6.39
C TYR A 213 9.30 8.63 7.73
N ARG A 214 8.43 7.59 7.72
CA ARG A 214 7.85 6.98 8.93
C ARG A 214 8.89 6.25 9.76
N VAL A 215 9.82 5.56 9.09
CA VAL A 215 10.92 4.83 9.74
C VAL A 215 12.22 5.65 9.80
N GLY A 216 12.22 6.85 9.23
CA GLY A 216 13.40 7.72 9.07
C GLY A 216 14.16 7.41 7.78
N LEU A 217 14.29 8.41 6.90
CA LEU A 217 14.92 8.24 5.58
C LEU A 217 16.32 7.61 5.67
N GLU A 218 17.17 8.10 6.58
CA GLU A 218 18.52 7.57 6.80
C GLU A 218 18.53 6.13 7.35
N ARG A 219 17.43 5.66 7.89
CA ARG A 219 17.24 4.29 8.38
C ARG A 219 16.62 3.37 7.32
N ALA A 220 15.79 3.92 6.43
CA ALA A 220 15.22 3.18 5.30
C ALA A 220 16.32 2.73 4.32
N ARG A 221 17.35 3.56 4.09
CA ARG A 221 18.49 3.23 3.20
C ARG A 221 19.19 1.92 3.57
N PRO A 222 19.67 1.69 4.80
CA PRO A 222 20.28 0.41 5.18
C PRO A 222 19.27 -0.74 5.31
N ALA A 223 17.96 -0.48 5.44
CA ALA A 223 16.95 -1.53 5.47
C ALA A 223 16.70 -2.15 4.08
N ALA A 224 16.80 -1.37 3.01
CA ALA A 224 16.49 -1.83 1.67
C ALA A 224 17.34 -3.05 1.21
N PRO A 225 18.67 -3.09 1.34
CA PRO A 225 19.45 -4.26 0.96
C PRO A 225 19.13 -5.49 1.82
N LEU A 226 18.77 -5.33 3.09
CA LEU A 226 18.35 -6.45 3.95
C LEU A 226 17.03 -7.06 3.43
N LEU A 227 16.08 -6.20 3.10
CA LEU A 227 14.81 -6.63 2.53
C LEU A 227 14.98 -7.28 1.16
N LEU A 228 15.81 -6.70 0.28
CA LEU A 228 16.12 -7.29 -1.03
C LEU A 228 16.77 -8.66 -0.91
N ALA A 229 17.73 -8.82 0.00
CA ALA A 229 18.42 -10.08 0.20
C ALA A 229 17.49 -11.19 0.75
N SER A 230 16.56 -10.83 1.64
CA SER A 230 15.66 -11.80 2.28
C SER A 230 14.43 -12.15 1.45
N PHE A 231 13.79 -11.14 0.83
CA PHE A 231 12.52 -11.29 0.13
C PHE A 231 12.67 -11.44 -1.38
N GLY A 232 13.76 -10.97 -1.95
CA GLY A 232 13.89 -10.81 -3.40
C GLY A 232 12.85 -9.84 -3.99
N PRO A 233 12.93 -9.53 -5.28
CA PRO A 233 12.00 -8.60 -5.90
C PRO A 233 10.57 -9.15 -6.03
N ASP A 234 10.39 -10.47 -6.01
CA ASP A 234 9.09 -11.14 -6.15
C ASP A 234 8.21 -11.06 -4.88
N ARG A 235 8.75 -10.47 -3.79
CA ARG A 235 8.05 -10.23 -2.52
C ARG A 235 8.21 -8.79 -2.03
N LEU A 236 8.74 -7.91 -2.87
CA LEU A 236 8.83 -6.47 -2.61
C LEU A 236 7.95 -5.71 -3.60
N MET A 237 7.35 -4.64 -3.12
CA MET A 237 6.55 -3.70 -3.91
C MET A 237 6.95 -2.28 -3.55
N TRP A 238 6.73 -1.34 -4.45
CA TRP A 238 6.83 0.08 -4.15
C TRP A 238 5.45 0.67 -3.86
N GLY A 239 5.40 1.70 -3.00
CA GLY A 239 4.21 2.50 -2.75
C GLY A 239 4.59 3.94 -2.41
N SER A 240 3.83 4.88 -2.92
CA SER A 240 4.06 6.31 -2.67
C SER A 240 3.78 6.73 -1.25
N ASP A 241 2.84 6.05 -0.59
CA ASP A 241 2.23 6.48 0.67
C ASP A 241 1.51 7.84 0.56
N TRP A 242 1.15 8.23 -0.67
CA TRP A 242 0.37 9.45 -0.90
C TRP A 242 -1.00 9.36 -0.18
N PRO A 243 -1.50 10.43 0.42
CA PRO A 243 -1.03 11.81 0.41
C PRO A 243 -0.10 12.22 1.57
N HIS A 244 0.60 11.26 2.21
CA HIS A 244 1.56 11.52 3.28
C HIS A 244 0.91 12.14 4.52
N THR A 245 -0.11 11.48 5.08
CA THR A 245 -1.02 12.00 6.10
C THR A 245 -0.47 12.06 7.52
N ASP A 246 0.77 11.71 7.78
CA ASP A 246 1.35 11.81 9.10
C ASP A 246 1.75 13.27 9.39
N THR A 247 1.02 13.92 10.30
CA THR A 247 1.18 15.34 10.61
C THR A 247 2.35 15.65 11.52
N ASP A 248 2.88 14.66 12.24
CA ASP A 248 3.96 14.84 13.21
C ASP A 248 5.36 14.70 12.60
N LEU A 249 5.41 14.24 11.35
CA LEU A 249 6.66 14.11 10.60
C LEU A 249 6.72 15.20 9.55
N ASP A 250 7.80 15.97 9.54
CA ASP A 250 8.04 16.97 8.52
C ASP A 250 7.65 16.44 7.15
N ARG A 251 6.78 17.14 6.43
CA ARG A 251 6.34 16.80 5.05
C ARG A 251 7.51 16.91 4.07
N VAL A 252 8.53 16.10 4.30
CA VAL A 252 9.81 16.15 3.55
C VAL A 252 9.71 15.43 2.22
N THR A 253 8.64 14.65 2.02
CA THR A 253 8.51 13.83 0.80
C THR A 253 7.41 14.33 -0.14
N THR A 254 7.56 13.99 -1.40
CA THR A 254 6.57 14.21 -2.46
C THR A 254 6.48 12.93 -3.30
N TYR A 255 5.42 12.76 -4.05
CA TYR A 255 5.23 11.59 -4.92
C TYR A 255 6.47 11.29 -5.79
N PRO A 256 7.04 12.23 -6.59
CA PRO A 256 8.23 11.96 -7.38
C PRO A 256 9.45 11.61 -6.54
N LYS A 257 9.62 12.19 -5.33
CA LYS A 257 10.74 11.84 -4.45
C LYS A 257 10.69 10.38 -3.97
N THR A 258 9.50 9.80 -3.84
CA THR A 258 9.38 8.39 -3.45
C THR A 258 9.82 7.44 -4.56
N LEU A 259 9.59 7.79 -5.82
CA LEU A 259 10.14 7.06 -6.98
C LEU A 259 11.65 7.23 -7.11
N GLN A 260 12.17 8.45 -6.96
CA GLN A 260 13.61 8.72 -6.96
C GLN A 260 14.32 7.91 -5.86
N LEU A 261 13.73 7.83 -4.66
CA LEU A 261 14.27 6.99 -3.60
C LEU A 261 14.28 5.51 -3.99
N LEU A 262 13.23 4.99 -4.65
CA LEU A 262 13.25 3.62 -5.14
C LEU A 262 14.41 3.39 -6.13
N GLU A 263 14.65 4.33 -7.05
CA GLU A 263 15.77 4.23 -8.00
C GLU A 263 17.14 4.21 -7.31
N GLU A 264 17.29 4.99 -6.25
CA GLU A 264 18.51 4.98 -5.43
C GLU A 264 18.68 3.66 -4.66
N LEU A 265 17.61 3.13 -4.06
CA LEU A 265 17.64 1.92 -3.25
C LEU A 265 17.75 0.64 -4.08
N VAL A 266 17.24 0.65 -5.30
CA VAL A 266 17.19 -0.47 -6.23
C VAL A 266 17.70 -0.03 -7.60
N PRO A 267 19.02 0.10 -7.79
CA PRO A 267 19.59 0.64 -9.03
C PRO A 267 19.42 -0.27 -10.25
N ASP A 268 19.21 -1.58 -10.04
CA ASP A 268 18.97 -2.51 -11.14
C ASP A 268 17.55 -2.35 -11.72
N ALA A 269 17.46 -2.02 -13.01
CA ALA A 269 16.20 -1.73 -13.68
C ALA A 269 15.28 -2.96 -13.79
N ALA A 270 15.83 -4.17 -13.94
CA ALA A 270 15.03 -5.40 -14.02
C ALA A 270 14.40 -5.73 -12.68
N THR A 271 15.14 -5.52 -11.59
CA THR A 271 14.62 -5.64 -10.21
C THR A 271 13.52 -4.61 -9.94
N ARG A 272 13.71 -3.34 -10.36
CA ARG A 272 12.66 -2.32 -10.23
C ARG A 272 11.42 -2.66 -11.04
N GLN A 273 11.56 -3.20 -12.24
CA GLN A 273 10.42 -3.65 -13.05
C GLN A 273 9.56 -4.68 -12.29
N LYS A 274 10.17 -5.65 -11.65
CA LYS A 274 9.44 -6.61 -10.81
C LYS A 274 8.71 -5.93 -9.67
N ILE A 275 9.38 -5.03 -8.94
CA ILE A 275 8.83 -4.32 -7.78
C ILE A 275 7.66 -3.38 -8.18
N LEU A 276 7.76 -2.75 -9.35
CA LEU A 276 6.77 -1.79 -9.82
C LEU A 276 5.61 -2.43 -10.62
N VAL A 277 5.82 -3.60 -11.20
CA VAL A 277 4.86 -4.20 -12.15
C VAL A 277 4.51 -5.64 -11.79
N ASP A 278 5.50 -6.54 -11.86
CA ASP A 278 5.21 -7.97 -11.86
C ASP A 278 4.67 -8.45 -10.51
N THR A 279 5.31 -8.03 -9.42
CA THR A 279 4.95 -8.42 -8.07
C THR A 279 3.59 -7.86 -7.65
N PRO A 280 3.32 -6.53 -7.72
CA PRO A 280 2.00 -6.02 -7.40
C PRO A 280 0.94 -6.46 -8.42
N GLY A 281 1.28 -6.59 -9.70
CA GLY A 281 0.37 -7.08 -10.73
C GLY A 281 -0.13 -8.48 -10.44
N LYS A 282 0.77 -9.38 -10.06
CA LYS A 282 0.43 -10.75 -9.67
C LYS A 282 -0.37 -10.82 -8.36
N LEU A 283 0.02 -10.04 -7.35
CA LEU A 283 -0.63 -10.10 -6.03
C LEU A 283 -2.06 -9.55 -6.06
N TYR A 284 -2.29 -8.46 -6.81
CA TYR A 284 -3.59 -7.77 -6.85
C TYR A 284 -4.41 -8.03 -8.10
N GLY A 285 -3.91 -8.82 -9.07
CA GLY A 285 -4.63 -9.17 -10.27
C GLY A 285 -4.91 -7.97 -11.18
N PHE A 286 -3.88 -7.21 -11.51
CA PHE A 286 -3.94 -6.16 -12.53
C PHE A 286 -3.72 -6.70 -13.93
#